data_55642a590da4cd7e06a3ef0a9a4dcb24
#
_entry.id   55642a590da4cd7e06a3ef0a9a4dcb24
#
_cell.length_a   1.000
_cell.length_b   1.000
_cell.length_c   1.000
_cell.angle_alpha   90.00
_cell.angle_beta   90.00
_cell.angle_gamma   90.00
#
_symmetry.space_group_name_H-M   'P 1'
#
loop_
_entity.id
_entity.type
_entity.pdbx_description
1 polymer ?
#
loop_
_entity_poly.entity_id
_entity_poly.type
_entity_poly.pdbx_seq_one_letter_code
_entity_poly.pdbx_strand_id
1 'polypeptide(L)'
;MTLPASLTGRIARRLLAGLGWKLVVEPPNVPKAVVIFYPHTSNWDFVIGILARSAIELPVHFAGKHSLFAWPLGAVFRRLGGIPINRGQRANQVAQLAAEFAKHERFYLAIAPEGTRRRTDSWHSGFYRLALAVRVPVGLAFIDYPKREIGILDYLTLCGDEAVDLAKISEAYAGRLGKHPAQQGKIALAATDKRPSPL
;
A
#
# COMPACT_ATOMS: atom_id res chain seq x y z
N MET A 1 22.73 12.68 0.05
CA MET A 1 23.48 12.12 -1.10
C MET A 1 22.49 11.31 -1.92
N THR A 2 21.92 11.90 -2.98
CA THR A 2 20.98 11.23 -3.87
C THR A 2 21.77 10.33 -4.81
N LEU A 3 21.61 9.02 -4.71
CA LEU A 3 22.14 8.08 -5.70
C LEU A 3 21.62 8.47 -7.09
N PRO A 4 22.45 8.37 -8.15
CA PRO A 4 21.98 8.65 -9.51
C PRO A 4 20.82 7.71 -9.83
N ALA A 5 19.71 8.29 -10.28
CA ALA A 5 18.51 7.52 -10.61
C ALA A 5 18.83 6.43 -11.67
N SER A 6 18.39 5.21 -11.43
CA SER A 6 18.55 4.10 -12.36
C SER A 6 17.89 4.41 -13.71
N LEU A 7 18.28 3.71 -14.78
CA LEU A 7 17.64 3.87 -16.09
C LEU A 7 16.13 3.61 -16.00
N THR A 8 15.73 2.57 -15.26
CA THR A 8 14.32 2.23 -15.01
C THR A 8 13.59 3.36 -14.29
N GLY A 9 14.20 3.94 -13.25
CA GLY A 9 13.61 5.06 -12.50
C GLY A 9 13.43 6.30 -13.37
N ARG A 10 14.43 6.62 -14.23
CA ARG A 10 14.33 7.75 -15.16
C ARG A 10 13.24 7.55 -16.21
N ILE A 11 13.11 6.35 -16.77
CA ILE A 11 12.05 6.01 -17.73
C ILE A 11 10.68 6.13 -17.05
N ALA A 12 10.52 5.55 -15.86
CA ALA A 12 9.26 5.59 -15.13
C ALA A 12 8.82 7.03 -14.80
N ARG A 13 9.75 7.90 -14.39
CA ARG A 13 9.47 9.34 -14.17
C ARG A 13 9.01 10.04 -15.44
N ARG A 14 9.67 9.78 -16.57
CA ARG A 14 9.28 10.36 -17.86
C ARG A 14 7.90 9.88 -18.32
N LEU A 15 7.60 8.60 -18.13
CA LEU A 15 6.28 8.04 -18.44
C LEU A 15 5.19 8.66 -17.58
N LEU A 16 5.39 8.77 -16.25
CA LEU A 16 4.44 9.44 -15.35
C LEU A 16 4.22 10.88 -15.77
N ALA A 17 5.29 11.63 -16.04
CA ALA A 17 5.20 13.03 -16.48
C ALA A 17 4.48 13.17 -17.83
N GLY A 18 4.78 12.29 -18.80
CA GLY A 18 4.10 12.25 -20.10
C GLY A 18 2.61 11.94 -20.00
N LEU A 19 2.20 11.16 -18.97
CA LEU A 19 0.80 10.89 -18.63
C LEU A 19 0.19 12.02 -17.77
N GLY A 20 0.93 13.08 -17.46
CA GLY A 20 0.51 14.22 -16.66
C GLY A 20 0.46 13.96 -15.16
N TRP A 21 1.11 12.88 -14.67
CA TRP A 21 1.15 12.55 -13.24
C TRP A 21 2.33 13.21 -12.54
N LYS A 22 2.06 13.74 -11.35
CA LYS A 22 3.05 14.33 -10.44
C LYS A 22 3.36 13.36 -9.32
N LEU A 23 4.64 13.20 -9.02
CA LEU A 23 5.12 12.42 -7.87
C LEU A 23 5.23 13.33 -6.66
N VAL A 24 4.52 12.97 -5.59
CA VAL A 24 4.56 13.65 -4.28
C VAL A 24 5.03 12.61 -3.27
N VAL A 25 6.28 12.67 -2.87
CA VAL A 25 6.89 11.62 -2.03
C VAL A 25 7.58 12.23 -0.84
N GLU A 26 7.10 11.88 0.34
CA GLU A 26 7.88 12.02 1.56
C GLU A 26 8.92 10.89 1.61
N PRO A 27 10.23 11.21 1.64
CA PRO A 27 11.26 10.18 1.69
C PRO A 27 11.14 9.36 2.97
N PRO A 28 11.24 8.02 2.89
CA PRO A 28 11.19 7.20 4.09
C PRO A 28 12.44 7.43 4.94
N ASN A 29 12.25 7.83 6.19
CA ASN A 29 13.27 7.91 7.23
C ASN A 29 13.42 6.58 8.00
N VAL A 30 12.72 5.54 7.57
CA VAL A 30 12.67 4.22 8.20
C VAL A 30 13.00 3.13 7.19
N PRO A 31 13.67 2.03 7.62
CA PRO A 31 14.05 0.95 6.71
C PRO A 31 12.88 0.06 6.32
N LYS A 32 11.83 0.01 7.13
CA LYS A 32 10.67 -0.88 6.91
C LYS A 32 9.37 -0.14 7.20
N ALA A 33 8.33 -0.41 6.39
CA ALA A 33 6.99 0.11 6.62
C ALA A 33 5.91 -0.80 6.00
N VAL A 34 4.74 -0.82 6.62
CA VAL A 34 3.51 -1.27 5.94
C VAL A 34 2.93 -0.07 5.21
N VAL A 35 2.83 -0.14 3.90
CA VAL A 35 2.35 0.99 3.07
C VAL A 35 0.90 0.74 2.70
N ILE A 36 -0.02 1.58 3.16
CA ILE A 36 -1.43 1.51 2.75
C ILE A 36 -1.64 2.40 1.53
N PHE A 37 -2.34 1.86 0.52
CA PHE A 37 -2.63 2.56 -0.72
C PHE A 37 -4.12 2.90 -0.80
N TYR A 38 -4.46 4.17 -0.84
CA TYR A 38 -5.84 4.66 -0.86
C TYR A 38 -5.97 5.99 -1.65
N PRO A 39 -7.10 6.23 -2.34
CA PRO A 39 -8.18 5.30 -2.63
C PRO A 39 -7.80 4.28 -3.73
N HIS A 40 -8.43 3.08 -3.70
CA HIS A 40 -8.17 2.03 -4.69
C HIS A 40 -9.45 1.67 -5.44
N THR A 41 -9.72 2.38 -6.55
CA THR A 41 -11.00 2.32 -7.28
C THR A 41 -10.89 1.85 -8.73
N SER A 42 -9.66 1.61 -9.23
CA SER A 42 -9.42 1.26 -10.63
C SER A 42 -8.27 0.25 -10.80
N ASN A 43 -8.29 -0.50 -11.91
CA ASN A 43 -7.13 -1.30 -12.34
C ASN A 43 -5.93 -0.43 -12.73
N TRP A 44 -6.19 0.80 -13.19
CA TRP A 44 -5.14 1.75 -13.54
C TRP A 44 -4.30 2.18 -12.36
N ASP A 45 -4.86 2.12 -11.14
CA ASP A 45 -4.13 2.45 -9.90
C ASP A 45 -2.89 1.56 -9.75
N PHE A 46 -2.99 0.27 -10.15
CA PHE A 46 -1.86 -0.64 -10.13
C PHE A 46 -0.77 -0.23 -11.13
N VAL A 47 -1.15 0.10 -12.37
CA VAL A 47 -0.19 0.50 -13.42
C VAL A 47 0.55 1.77 -13.01
N ILE A 48 -0.20 2.79 -12.57
CA ILE A 48 0.36 4.08 -12.12
C ILE A 48 1.21 3.86 -10.86
N GLY A 49 0.75 3.00 -9.92
CA GLY A 49 1.48 2.64 -8.71
C GLY A 49 2.82 1.95 -8.98
N ILE A 50 2.88 1.02 -9.96
CA ILE A 50 4.14 0.37 -10.37
C ILE A 50 5.10 1.38 -11.01
N LEU A 51 4.61 2.31 -11.82
CA LEU A 51 5.42 3.39 -12.38
C LEU A 51 5.95 4.31 -11.27
N ALA A 52 5.09 4.71 -10.33
CA ALA A 52 5.47 5.55 -9.19
C ALA A 52 6.54 4.87 -8.33
N ARG A 53 6.32 3.59 -7.94
CA ARG A 53 7.30 2.78 -7.22
C ARG A 53 8.66 2.75 -7.92
N SER A 54 8.66 2.51 -9.25
CA SER A 54 9.90 2.46 -10.03
C SER A 54 10.58 3.82 -10.08
N ALA A 55 9.80 4.90 -10.16
CA ALA A 55 10.30 6.26 -10.21
C ALA A 55 10.93 6.72 -8.87
N ILE A 56 10.41 6.27 -7.73
CA ILE A 56 10.96 6.58 -6.39
C ILE A 56 12.08 5.62 -5.98
N GLU A 57 12.27 4.53 -6.71
CA GLU A 57 13.31 3.51 -6.47
C GLU A 57 13.26 2.89 -5.06
N LEU A 58 12.07 2.84 -4.47
CA LEU A 58 11.85 2.12 -3.23
C LEU A 58 11.57 0.63 -3.49
N PRO A 59 12.13 -0.28 -2.67
CA PRO A 59 11.86 -1.72 -2.78
C PRO A 59 10.47 -2.07 -2.21
N VAL A 60 9.42 -1.46 -2.78
CA VAL A 60 8.04 -1.70 -2.36
C VAL A 60 7.55 -3.01 -2.97
N HIS A 61 7.17 -3.95 -2.12
CA HIS A 61 6.44 -5.17 -2.47
C HIS A 61 4.94 -4.90 -2.34
N PHE A 62 4.11 -5.72 -2.97
CA PHE A 62 2.67 -5.61 -2.81
C PHE A 62 2.02 -6.96 -2.53
N ALA A 63 1.06 -6.96 -1.61
CA ALA A 63 0.28 -8.13 -1.29
C ALA A 63 -0.84 -8.32 -2.33
N GLY A 64 -0.86 -9.46 -3.02
CA GLY A 64 -1.84 -9.75 -4.05
C GLY A 64 -2.58 -11.07 -3.82
N LYS A 65 -3.83 -11.17 -4.33
CA LYS A 65 -4.59 -12.42 -4.29
C LYS A 65 -3.79 -13.52 -4.99
N HIS A 66 -3.73 -14.72 -4.41
CA HIS A 66 -3.00 -15.88 -4.96
C HIS A 66 -3.30 -16.13 -6.45
N SER A 67 -4.55 -15.96 -6.89
CA SER A 67 -4.93 -16.14 -8.30
C SER A 67 -4.24 -15.21 -9.30
N LEU A 68 -3.71 -14.05 -8.87
CA LEU A 68 -2.92 -13.14 -9.72
C LEU A 68 -1.56 -13.74 -10.10
N PHE A 69 -1.10 -14.71 -9.32
CA PHE A 69 0.21 -15.34 -9.51
C PHE A 69 0.15 -16.66 -10.27
N ALA A 70 -1.03 -17.00 -10.85
CA ALA A 70 -1.19 -18.11 -11.78
C ALA A 70 -0.57 -17.78 -13.15
N TRP A 71 -0.29 -18.85 -13.93
CA TRP A 71 0.18 -18.72 -15.32
C TRP A 71 -0.89 -18.02 -16.17
N PRO A 72 -0.53 -17.15 -17.17
CA PRO A 72 0.84 -16.82 -17.62
C PRO A 72 1.47 -15.63 -16.88
N LEU A 73 0.72 -14.79 -16.18
CA LEU A 73 1.19 -13.50 -15.64
C LEU A 73 1.88 -13.60 -14.27
N GLY A 74 1.81 -14.77 -13.62
CA GLY A 74 2.32 -14.94 -12.27
C GLY A 74 3.81 -14.63 -12.11
N ALA A 75 4.63 -14.97 -13.09
CA ALA A 75 6.06 -14.66 -13.07
C ALA A 75 6.31 -13.15 -13.13
N VAL A 76 5.53 -12.42 -13.92
CA VAL A 76 5.60 -10.95 -14.03
C VAL A 76 5.26 -10.30 -12.70
N PHE A 77 4.15 -10.69 -12.08
CA PHE A 77 3.76 -10.13 -10.77
C PHE A 77 4.79 -10.40 -9.67
N ARG A 78 5.41 -11.59 -9.65
CA ARG A 78 6.52 -11.88 -8.71
C ARG A 78 7.72 -10.98 -8.97
N ARG A 79 8.13 -10.81 -10.23
CA ARG A 79 9.23 -9.90 -10.60
C ARG A 79 8.94 -8.45 -10.22
N LEU A 80 7.69 -8.04 -10.28
CA LEU A 80 7.25 -6.72 -9.83
C LEU A 80 7.17 -6.62 -8.28
N GLY A 81 7.64 -7.62 -7.54
CA GLY A 81 7.64 -7.61 -6.07
C GLY A 81 6.31 -8.04 -5.46
N GLY A 82 5.46 -8.73 -6.21
CA GLY A 82 4.20 -9.26 -5.69
C GLY A 82 4.40 -10.44 -4.75
N ILE A 83 3.69 -10.42 -3.62
CA ILE A 83 3.64 -11.50 -2.63
C ILE A 83 2.24 -12.10 -2.65
N PRO A 84 2.10 -13.39 -3.01
CA PRO A 84 0.79 -14.03 -3.02
C PRO A 84 0.28 -14.24 -1.59
N ILE A 85 -0.96 -13.80 -1.34
CA ILE A 85 -1.65 -14.06 -0.08
C ILE A 85 -2.89 -14.93 -0.31
N ASN A 86 -3.07 -15.93 0.57
CA ASN A 86 -4.26 -16.75 0.59
C ASN A 86 -5.31 -16.13 1.51
N ARG A 87 -6.31 -15.48 0.93
CA ARG A 87 -7.36 -14.76 1.68
C ARG A 87 -8.29 -15.69 2.49
N GLY A 88 -8.23 -17.00 2.27
CA GLY A 88 -9.02 -17.99 3.04
C GLY A 88 -8.48 -18.27 4.44
N GLN A 89 -7.21 -17.95 4.74
CA GLN A 89 -6.56 -18.24 6.02
C GLN A 89 -6.10 -16.95 6.72
N ARG A 90 -7.05 -16.14 7.16
CA ARG A 90 -6.77 -14.78 7.71
C ARG A 90 -5.79 -14.79 8.88
N ALA A 91 -5.89 -15.75 9.81
CA ALA A 91 -5.00 -15.85 10.97
C ALA A 91 -3.52 -16.06 10.58
N ASN A 92 -3.27 -16.81 9.51
CA ASN A 92 -1.92 -17.10 9.05
C ASN A 92 -1.30 -16.00 8.18
N GLN A 93 -2.12 -15.07 7.66
CA GLN A 93 -1.64 -14.02 6.76
C GLN A 93 -0.72 -13.02 7.46
N VAL A 94 -1.11 -12.56 8.65
CA VAL A 94 -0.28 -11.61 9.42
C VAL A 94 1.05 -12.26 9.78
N ALA A 95 1.04 -13.52 10.24
CA ALA A 95 2.26 -14.24 10.57
C ALA A 95 3.15 -14.48 9.32
N GLN A 96 2.56 -14.85 8.19
CA GLN A 96 3.28 -15.03 6.92
C GLN A 96 3.95 -13.73 6.48
N LEU A 97 3.22 -12.61 6.50
CA LEU A 97 3.76 -11.31 6.11
C LEU A 97 4.77 -10.79 7.13
N ALA A 98 4.57 -11.01 8.42
CA ALA A 98 5.55 -10.67 9.46
C ALA A 98 6.88 -11.42 9.24
N ALA A 99 6.83 -12.69 8.82
CA ALA A 99 8.02 -13.44 8.46
C ALA A 99 8.77 -12.85 7.25
N GLU A 100 8.06 -12.22 6.29
CA GLU A 100 8.72 -11.49 5.19
C GLU A 100 9.47 -10.25 5.72
N PHE A 101 8.90 -9.52 6.68
CA PHE A 101 9.60 -8.38 7.30
C PHE A 101 10.91 -8.79 7.99
N ALA A 102 10.96 -9.99 8.57
CA ALA A 102 12.16 -10.50 9.23
C ALA A 102 13.30 -10.85 8.27
N LYS A 103 12.99 -11.21 7.01
CA LYS A 103 13.99 -11.64 6.01
C LYS A 103 14.78 -10.49 5.39
N HIS A 104 14.31 -9.26 5.47
CA HIS A 104 14.87 -8.13 4.75
C HIS A 104 15.32 -7.03 5.71
N GLU A 105 16.44 -6.38 5.44
CA GLU A 105 16.86 -5.17 6.18
C GLU A 105 16.02 -3.95 5.77
N ARG A 106 15.68 -3.84 4.48
CA ARG A 106 14.78 -2.80 3.94
C ARG A 106 13.59 -3.45 3.28
N PHE A 107 12.39 -3.13 3.74
CA PHE A 107 11.17 -3.77 3.24
C PHE A 107 9.94 -2.87 3.40
N TYR A 108 9.28 -2.60 2.29
CA TYR A 108 8.03 -1.84 2.25
C TYR A 108 6.95 -2.71 1.62
N LEU A 109 5.86 -2.94 2.34
CA LEU A 109 4.77 -3.80 1.87
C LEU A 109 3.52 -2.99 1.60
N ALA A 110 3.17 -2.80 0.34
CA ALA A 110 1.95 -2.13 -0.07
C ALA A 110 0.72 -3.03 0.05
N ILE A 111 -0.31 -2.52 0.70
CA ILE A 111 -1.60 -3.17 0.91
C ILE A 111 -2.70 -2.17 0.58
N ALA A 112 -3.69 -2.56 -0.25
CA ALA A 112 -4.91 -1.80 -0.38
C ALA A 112 -5.90 -2.26 0.72
N PRO A 113 -6.15 -1.44 1.77
CA PRO A 113 -6.94 -1.88 2.92
C PRO A 113 -8.41 -2.10 2.59
N GLU A 114 -8.91 -1.48 1.53
CA GLU A 114 -10.26 -1.71 0.99
C GLU A 114 -10.44 -3.16 0.51
N GLY A 115 -9.38 -3.84 0.08
CA GLY A 115 -9.37 -5.22 -0.41
C GLY A 115 -10.15 -5.43 -1.71
N THR A 116 -10.75 -4.40 -2.24
CA THR A 116 -11.57 -4.38 -3.45
C THR A 116 -11.47 -3.01 -4.13
N ARG A 117 -11.93 -2.90 -5.37
CA ARG A 117 -12.10 -1.64 -6.10
C ARG A 117 -13.57 -1.17 -6.14
N ARG A 118 -14.45 -1.89 -5.47
CA ARG A 118 -15.84 -1.51 -5.27
C ARG A 118 -15.97 -0.83 -3.92
N ARG A 119 -17.01 -0.02 -3.76
CA ARG A 119 -17.31 0.62 -2.48
C ARG A 119 -17.38 -0.41 -1.35
N THR A 120 -16.74 -0.10 -0.24
CA THR A 120 -16.81 -0.84 1.01
C THR A 120 -17.07 0.12 2.16
N ASP A 121 -17.83 -0.34 3.16
CA ASP A 121 -18.13 0.49 4.35
C ASP A 121 -17.02 0.44 5.40
N SER A 122 -16.02 -0.43 5.18
CA SER A 122 -14.92 -0.60 6.12
C SER A 122 -13.69 -1.21 5.45
N TRP A 123 -12.54 -0.95 6.03
CA TRP A 123 -11.25 -1.51 5.67
C TRP A 123 -10.98 -2.83 6.40
N HIS A 124 -10.17 -3.69 5.81
CA HIS A 124 -9.60 -4.86 6.48
C HIS A 124 -8.50 -4.44 7.45
N SER A 125 -8.53 -4.93 8.68
CA SER A 125 -7.57 -4.59 9.74
C SER A 125 -6.19 -5.23 9.57
N GLY A 126 -5.97 -6.04 8.54
CA GLY A 126 -4.73 -6.80 8.35
C GLY A 126 -3.47 -5.93 8.33
N PHE A 127 -3.51 -4.76 7.70
CA PHE A 127 -2.39 -3.81 7.67
C PHE A 127 -2.07 -3.27 9.07
N TYR A 128 -3.11 -2.94 9.85
CA TYR A 128 -3.01 -2.37 11.19
C TYR A 128 -2.37 -3.36 12.16
N ARG A 129 -2.91 -4.60 12.18
CA ARG A 129 -2.37 -5.69 13.00
C ARG A 129 -0.93 -6.03 12.61
N LEU A 130 -0.62 -6.06 11.32
CA LEU A 130 0.72 -6.34 10.82
C LEU A 130 1.70 -5.26 11.29
N ALA A 131 1.37 -3.98 11.09
CA ALA A 131 2.25 -2.87 11.47
C ALA A 131 2.57 -2.88 12.97
N LEU A 132 1.56 -3.13 13.84
CA LEU A 132 1.77 -3.29 15.27
C LEU A 132 2.62 -4.52 15.62
N ALA A 133 2.34 -5.68 15.00
CA ALA A 133 3.06 -6.93 15.27
C ALA A 133 4.55 -6.83 14.91
N VAL A 134 4.89 -6.19 13.79
CA VAL A 134 6.30 -6.04 13.35
C VAL A 134 6.92 -4.71 13.79
N ARG A 135 6.19 -3.88 14.52
CA ARG A 135 6.64 -2.59 15.09
C ARG A 135 7.24 -1.66 14.03
N VAL A 136 6.54 -1.49 12.92
CA VAL A 136 6.95 -0.57 11.85
C VAL A 136 5.86 0.48 11.60
N PRO A 137 6.20 1.67 11.09
CA PRO A 137 5.22 2.67 10.75
C PRO A 137 4.34 2.25 9.56
N VAL A 138 3.21 2.92 9.42
CA VAL A 138 2.33 2.84 8.27
C VAL A 138 2.63 4.00 7.33
N GLY A 139 3.13 3.68 6.12
CA GLY A 139 3.28 4.66 5.05
C GLY A 139 1.94 4.95 4.38
N LEU A 140 1.60 6.22 4.25
CA LEU A 140 0.32 6.69 3.70
C LEU A 140 0.47 6.97 2.21
N ALA A 141 0.43 5.92 1.38
CA ALA A 141 0.47 6.07 -0.07
C ALA A 141 -0.90 6.42 -0.62
N PHE A 142 -0.91 7.32 -1.61
CA PHE A 142 -2.14 7.83 -2.18
C PHE A 142 -2.09 7.93 -3.71
N ILE A 143 -3.27 8.00 -4.31
CA ILE A 143 -3.49 8.42 -5.68
C ILE A 143 -4.64 9.43 -5.71
N ASP A 144 -4.45 10.56 -6.43
CA ASP A 144 -5.44 11.61 -6.59
C ASP A 144 -5.62 11.90 -8.08
N TYR A 145 -6.72 11.41 -8.65
CA TYR A 145 -6.98 11.53 -10.08
C TYR A 145 -7.29 12.95 -10.54
N PRO A 146 -8.11 13.76 -9.84
CA PRO A 146 -8.33 15.14 -10.20
C PRO A 146 -7.05 15.96 -10.28
N LYS A 147 -6.14 15.78 -9.32
CA LYS A 147 -4.86 16.49 -9.28
C LYS A 147 -3.77 15.80 -10.09
N ARG A 148 -4.01 14.56 -10.54
CA ARG A 148 -3.00 13.66 -11.13
C ARG A 148 -1.75 13.54 -10.27
N GLU A 149 -1.94 13.32 -8.99
CA GLU A 149 -0.88 13.14 -7.99
C GLU A 149 -0.87 11.70 -7.47
N ILE A 150 0.33 11.16 -7.32
CA ILE A 150 0.57 9.87 -6.69
C ILE A 150 1.83 9.92 -5.84
N GLY A 151 1.82 9.23 -4.70
CA GLY A 151 3.02 9.19 -3.86
C GLY A 151 2.78 8.67 -2.47
N ILE A 152 3.58 9.14 -1.53
CA ILE A 152 3.49 8.84 -0.09
C ILE A 152 3.44 10.17 0.66
N LEU A 153 2.40 10.35 1.46
CA LEU A 153 2.15 11.59 2.22
C LEU A 153 3.02 11.66 3.48
N ASP A 154 3.08 10.55 4.21
CA ASP A 154 3.72 10.48 5.53
C ASP A 154 3.96 9.03 5.96
N TYR A 155 4.70 8.85 7.07
CA TYR A 155 4.93 7.57 7.75
C TYR A 155 4.45 7.68 9.20
N LEU A 156 3.25 7.16 9.48
CA LEU A 156 2.59 7.23 10.78
C LEU A 156 2.98 6.05 11.68
N THR A 157 3.57 6.32 12.86
CA THR A 157 3.71 5.31 13.89
C THR A 157 2.39 5.14 14.62
N LEU A 158 1.85 3.92 14.60
CA LEU A 158 0.60 3.60 15.28
C LEU A 158 0.79 3.61 16.80
N CYS A 159 -0.17 4.20 17.52
CA CYS A 159 -0.18 4.19 19.00
C CYS A 159 -0.90 2.98 19.58
N GLY A 160 -1.65 2.21 18.77
CA GLY A 160 -2.45 1.06 19.19
C GLY A 160 -3.88 1.42 19.60
N ASP A 161 -4.21 2.70 19.69
CA ASP A 161 -5.60 3.17 19.78
C ASP A 161 -6.16 3.32 18.35
N GLU A 162 -7.04 2.40 17.99
CA GLU A 162 -7.62 2.32 16.65
C GLU A 162 -8.34 3.62 16.26
N ALA A 163 -9.07 4.25 17.18
CA ALA A 163 -9.82 5.45 16.89
C ALA A 163 -8.90 6.65 16.60
N VAL A 164 -7.86 6.80 17.43
CA VAL A 164 -6.85 7.86 17.27
C VAL A 164 -6.06 7.67 15.99
N ASP A 165 -5.60 6.45 15.72
CA ASP A 165 -4.78 6.15 14.55
C ASP A 165 -5.57 6.32 13.25
N LEU A 166 -6.83 5.84 13.21
CA LEU A 166 -7.69 6.02 12.03
C LEU A 166 -8.11 7.46 11.79
N ALA A 167 -8.28 8.27 12.85
CA ALA A 167 -8.56 9.69 12.71
C ALA A 167 -7.40 10.40 11.99
N LYS A 168 -6.15 10.13 12.38
CA LYS A 168 -4.95 10.68 11.72
C LYS A 168 -4.84 10.22 10.27
N ILE A 169 -5.09 8.92 10.00
CA ILE A 169 -5.09 8.38 8.63
C ILE A 169 -6.16 9.06 7.79
N SER A 170 -7.37 9.25 8.33
CA SER A 170 -8.48 9.90 7.64
C SER A 170 -8.18 11.37 7.30
N GLU A 171 -7.57 12.08 8.24
CA GLU A 171 -7.12 13.46 8.04
C GLU A 171 -6.09 13.57 6.91
N ALA A 172 -5.09 12.70 6.91
CA ALA A 172 -4.05 12.69 5.88
C ALA A 172 -4.61 12.43 4.47
N TYR A 173 -5.65 11.60 4.36
CA TYR A 173 -6.30 11.31 3.08
C TYR A 173 -7.44 12.28 2.72
N ALA A 174 -7.72 13.29 3.53
CA ALA A 174 -8.81 14.21 3.29
C ALA A 174 -8.70 14.87 1.89
N GLY A 175 -9.82 14.88 1.15
CA GLY A 175 -9.90 15.46 -0.18
C GLY A 175 -9.21 14.71 -1.31
N ARG A 176 -8.65 13.51 -1.06
CA ARG A 176 -8.08 12.65 -2.11
C ARG A 176 -9.17 11.86 -2.81
N LEU A 177 -9.17 11.87 -4.15
CA LEU A 177 -10.21 11.23 -4.95
C LEU A 177 -9.62 10.21 -5.92
N GLY A 178 -10.17 9.00 -5.89
CA GLY A 178 -9.85 7.93 -6.83
C GLY A 178 -10.43 8.19 -8.23
N LYS A 179 -10.12 7.31 -9.18
CA LYS A 179 -10.68 7.37 -10.55
C LYS A 179 -12.21 7.32 -10.56
N HIS A 180 -12.78 6.56 -9.64
CA HIS A 180 -14.22 6.42 -9.45
C HIS A 180 -14.59 6.80 -8.00
N PRO A 181 -14.80 8.09 -7.69
CA PRO A 181 -15.00 8.56 -6.31
C PRO A 181 -16.17 7.87 -5.59
N ALA A 182 -17.24 7.52 -6.32
CA ALA A 182 -18.37 6.79 -5.75
C ALA A 182 -18.04 5.37 -5.24
N GLN A 183 -16.89 4.83 -5.65
CA GLN A 183 -16.40 3.51 -5.24
C GLN A 183 -15.41 3.58 -4.05
N GLN A 184 -15.03 4.78 -3.60
CA GLN A 184 -14.17 4.91 -2.44
C GLN A 184 -14.83 4.36 -1.17
N GLY A 185 -14.08 3.51 -0.45
CA GLY A 185 -14.51 2.99 0.84
C GLY A 185 -14.34 4.00 1.97
N LYS A 186 -15.08 3.79 3.06
CA LYS A 186 -14.89 4.56 4.29
C LYS A 186 -13.61 4.13 5.00
N ILE A 187 -12.90 5.10 5.57
CA ILE A 187 -11.74 4.87 6.43
C ILE A 187 -12.24 4.49 7.83
N ALA A 188 -12.56 3.22 8.00
CA ALA A 188 -12.99 2.62 9.25
C ALA A 188 -12.65 1.13 9.22
N LEU A 189 -12.29 0.51 10.33
CA LEU A 189 -12.04 -0.94 10.37
C LEU A 189 -13.35 -1.73 10.58
N ALA A 190 -13.40 -2.92 9.96
CA ALA A 190 -14.55 -3.81 10.08
C ALA A 190 -14.72 -4.31 11.53
N ALA A 191 -15.94 -4.27 12.07
CA ALA A 191 -16.24 -4.65 13.45
C ALA A 191 -15.89 -6.11 13.79
N THR A 192 -15.99 -7.02 12.80
CA THR A 192 -15.65 -8.45 12.93
C THR A 192 -14.15 -8.73 13.02
N ASP A 193 -13.33 -7.76 12.68
CA ASP A 193 -11.86 -7.86 12.75
C ASP A 193 -11.30 -7.48 14.14
N LYS A 194 -12.15 -7.09 15.08
CA LYS A 194 -11.76 -6.58 16.40
C LYS A 194 -11.31 -7.63 17.41
N ARG A 195 -11.42 -8.93 17.14
CA ARG A 195 -10.94 -9.96 18.08
C ARG A 195 -9.41 -10.03 18.03
N PRO A 196 -8.72 -9.79 19.16
CA PRO A 196 -7.30 -10.10 19.27
C PRO A 196 -7.14 -11.61 19.09
N SER A 197 -6.21 -12.02 18.22
CA SER A 197 -5.71 -13.40 18.28
C SER A 197 -5.05 -13.60 19.63
N PRO A 198 -5.37 -14.64 20.39
CA PRO A 198 -4.57 -14.98 21.57
C PRO A 198 -3.14 -15.23 21.10
N LEU A 199 -2.18 -14.66 21.82
CA LEU A 199 -0.75 -14.87 21.69
C LEU A 199 -0.42 -16.33 21.99
#